data_e2d1ab1b0e6f67cb15ff3bc6dcf78cd3
#
_entry.id   e2d1ab1b0e6f67cb15ff3bc6dcf78cd3
#
_cell.length_a   1.000
_cell.length_b   1.000
_cell.length_c   1.000
_cell.angle_alpha   90.00
_cell.angle_beta   90.00
_cell.angle_gamma   90.00
#
_symmetry.space_group_name_H-M   'P 1'
#
loop_
_entity.id
_entity.type
_entity.pdbx_description
1 polymer ?
#
loop_
_entity_poly.entity_id
_entity_poly.type
_entity_poly.pdbx_seq_one_letter_code
_entity_poly.pdbx_strand_id
1 'polypeptide(L)'
;MMIDVEIKITDNEFLRQFESVINEELVIVEYSQQERKVFLTKLKMPEVLKDGGYLEPFLEALLGYIQEGTHKVVPTNPEIAKYMRKNRRKYKDLLPVGMNI
;
A
#
# COMPACT_ATOMS: atom_id res chain seq x y z
N MET A 1 -18.81 -5.51 -10.09
CA MET A 1 -18.96 -6.46 -8.98
C MET A 1 -18.19 -5.97 -7.77
N MET A 2 -18.83 -6.01 -6.62
CA MET A 2 -18.20 -5.55 -5.40
C MET A 2 -17.37 -6.68 -4.80
N ILE A 3 -16.10 -6.38 -4.46
CA ILE A 3 -15.25 -7.33 -3.76
C ILE A 3 -15.56 -7.21 -2.27
N ASP A 4 -16.14 -8.27 -1.73
CA ASP A 4 -16.51 -8.32 -0.31
C ASP A 4 -15.50 -9.20 0.43
N VAL A 5 -14.30 -8.66 0.61
CA VAL A 5 -13.25 -9.38 1.30
C VAL A 5 -12.55 -8.44 2.28
N GLU A 6 -12.32 -8.94 3.48
CA GLU A 6 -11.55 -8.20 4.47
C GLU A 6 -10.06 -8.42 4.20
N ILE A 7 -9.35 -7.35 3.94
CA ILE A 7 -7.92 -7.41 3.67
C ILE A 7 -7.18 -6.97 4.92
N LYS A 8 -6.46 -7.90 5.51
CA LYS A 8 -5.74 -7.68 6.75
C LYS A 8 -4.27 -7.44 6.46
N ILE A 9 -3.75 -6.32 6.94
CA ILE A 9 -2.36 -5.94 6.72
C ILE A 9 -1.53 -6.32 7.95
N THR A 10 -0.41 -6.96 7.71
CA THR A 10 0.57 -7.27 8.74
C THR A 10 1.88 -6.56 8.40
N ASP A 11 2.45 -5.87 9.37
CA ASP A 11 3.75 -5.23 9.20
C ASP A 11 4.82 -6.20 9.68
N ASN A 12 5.55 -6.79 8.74
CA ASN A 12 6.68 -7.66 9.06
C ASN A 12 7.92 -6.79 9.17
N GLU A 13 8.15 -6.26 10.37
CA GLU A 13 9.25 -5.32 10.58
C GLU A 13 10.62 -5.96 10.40
N PHE A 14 10.71 -7.25 10.65
CA PHE A 14 11.97 -7.97 10.50
C PHE A 14 12.41 -7.98 9.03
N LEU A 15 11.48 -8.25 8.12
CA LEU A 15 11.77 -8.28 6.68
C LEU A 15 11.53 -6.95 5.99
N ARG A 16 11.03 -5.95 6.71
CA ARG A 16 10.68 -4.64 6.16
C ARG A 16 9.71 -4.76 5.00
N GLN A 17 8.60 -5.42 5.27
CA GLN A 17 7.55 -5.57 4.26
C GLN A 17 6.18 -5.65 4.91
N PHE A 18 5.17 -5.07 4.23
CA PHE A 18 3.78 -5.27 4.59
C PHE A 18 3.28 -6.51 3.88
N GLU A 19 2.49 -7.31 4.56
CA GLU A 19 2.01 -8.59 4.04
C GLU A 19 0.52 -8.71 4.18
N SER A 20 -0.10 -9.42 3.24
CA SER A 20 -1.49 -9.79 3.33
C SER A 20 -1.70 -11.10 2.58
N VAL A 21 -2.66 -11.90 3.03
CA VAL A 21 -3.02 -13.12 2.32
C VAL A 21 -4.44 -12.93 1.80
N ILE A 22 -4.58 -13.01 0.48
CA ILE A 22 -5.87 -12.84 -0.21
C ILE A 22 -6.09 -14.08 -1.04
N ASN A 23 -7.20 -14.80 -0.78
CA ASN A 23 -7.51 -16.04 -1.51
C ASN A 23 -6.31 -17.00 -1.53
N GLU A 24 -5.70 -17.20 -0.36
CA GLU A 24 -4.56 -18.10 -0.15
C GLU A 24 -3.29 -17.66 -0.88
N GLU A 25 -3.26 -16.45 -1.44
CA GLU A 25 -2.10 -15.90 -2.12
C GLU A 25 -1.46 -14.80 -1.28
N LEU A 26 -0.14 -14.85 -1.14
CA LEU A 26 0.60 -13.85 -0.36
C LEU A 26 0.86 -12.61 -1.20
N VAL A 27 0.53 -11.45 -0.64
CA VAL A 27 0.81 -10.15 -1.25
C VAL A 27 1.81 -9.42 -0.36
N ILE A 28 2.85 -8.87 -0.97
CA ILE A 28 3.93 -8.20 -0.23
C ILE A 28 4.18 -6.82 -0.81
N VAL A 29 4.37 -5.84 0.08
CA VAL A 29 4.90 -4.53 -0.31
C VAL A 29 6.15 -4.29 0.52
N GLU A 30 7.31 -4.28 -0.14
CA GLU A 30 8.57 -4.00 0.55
C GLU A 30 8.68 -2.51 0.79
N TYR A 31 9.25 -2.15 1.93
CA TYR A 31 9.42 -0.76 2.28
C TYR A 31 10.77 -0.50 2.93
N SER A 32 11.19 0.75 2.89
CA SER A 32 12.25 1.23 3.76
C SER A 32 11.67 2.36 4.61
N GLN A 33 12.28 2.59 5.74
CA GLN A 33 11.79 3.61 6.67
C GLN A 33 12.92 4.54 7.04
N GLN A 34 12.65 5.83 6.97
CA GLN A 34 13.64 6.84 7.35
C GLN A 34 12.88 7.93 8.10
N GLU A 35 13.21 8.10 9.38
CA GLU A 35 12.49 9.01 10.25
C GLU A 35 11.01 8.64 10.28
N ARG A 36 10.11 9.53 9.92
CA ARG A 36 8.68 9.25 9.91
C ARG A 36 8.13 9.03 8.49
N LYS A 37 9.01 8.63 7.57
CA LYS A 37 8.64 8.37 6.19
C LYS A 37 8.80 6.90 5.88
N VAL A 38 7.79 6.33 5.25
CA VAL A 38 7.81 4.95 4.77
C VAL A 38 7.85 5.00 3.25
N PHE A 39 8.92 4.46 2.69
CA PHE A 39 9.11 4.41 1.24
C PHE A 39 8.61 3.07 0.73
N LEU A 40 7.52 3.08 -0.02
CA LEU A 40 6.95 1.86 -0.58
C LEU A 40 7.66 1.56 -1.89
N THR A 41 8.55 0.55 -1.87
CA THR A 41 9.51 0.35 -2.95
C THR A 41 9.12 -0.74 -3.94
N LYS A 42 8.58 -1.85 -3.48
CA LYS A 42 8.22 -2.97 -4.35
C LYS A 42 6.86 -3.53 -4.00
N LEU A 43 6.09 -3.82 -5.02
CA LEU A 43 4.80 -4.47 -4.87
C LEU A 43 4.89 -5.84 -5.53
N LYS A 44 4.61 -6.89 -4.76
CA LYS A 44 4.59 -8.26 -5.25
C LYS A 44 3.19 -8.83 -5.04
N MET A 45 2.41 -8.82 -6.10
CA MET A 45 1.05 -9.34 -6.09
C MET A 45 0.91 -10.37 -7.21
N PRO A 46 0.46 -11.59 -6.89
CA PRO A 46 0.22 -12.59 -7.93
C PRO A 46 -0.73 -12.08 -9.01
N GLU A 47 -0.46 -12.46 -10.25
CA GLU A 47 -1.22 -12.00 -11.40
C GLU A 47 -2.70 -12.37 -11.28
N VAL A 48 -2.99 -13.51 -10.69
CA VAL A 48 -4.37 -13.94 -10.50
C VAL A 48 -5.16 -12.96 -9.64
N LEU A 49 -4.50 -12.31 -8.67
CA LEU A 49 -5.16 -11.32 -7.85
C LEU A 49 -5.33 -9.99 -8.59
N LYS A 50 -4.34 -9.61 -9.39
CA LYS A 50 -4.45 -8.40 -10.21
C LYS A 50 -5.61 -8.54 -11.20
N ASP A 51 -5.68 -9.69 -11.86
CA ASP A 51 -6.74 -9.96 -12.81
C ASP A 51 -8.11 -10.01 -12.14
N GLY A 52 -8.15 -10.40 -10.88
CA GLY A 52 -9.37 -10.44 -10.10
C GLY A 52 -9.81 -9.10 -9.53
N GLY A 53 -9.03 -8.04 -9.75
CA GLY A 53 -9.38 -6.70 -9.28
C GLY A 53 -9.01 -6.41 -7.84
N TYR A 54 -8.05 -7.14 -7.26
CA TYR A 54 -7.69 -6.97 -5.85
C TYR A 54 -6.63 -5.90 -5.59
N LEU A 55 -6.04 -5.33 -6.65
CA LEU A 55 -4.97 -4.35 -6.45
C LEU A 55 -5.43 -3.11 -5.69
N GLU A 56 -6.51 -2.47 -6.15
CA GLU A 56 -6.97 -1.25 -5.51
C GLU A 56 -7.52 -1.49 -4.11
N PRO A 57 -8.35 -2.52 -3.87
CA PRO A 57 -8.77 -2.82 -2.50
C PRO A 57 -7.61 -3.10 -1.56
N PHE A 58 -6.56 -3.78 -2.05
CA PHE A 58 -5.37 -4.03 -1.23
C PHE A 58 -4.65 -2.72 -0.90
N LEU A 59 -4.45 -1.86 -1.89
CA LEU A 59 -3.76 -0.59 -1.66
C LEU A 59 -4.57 0.32 -0.73
N GLU A 60 -5.89 0.30 -0.85
CA GLU A 60 -6.73 1.05 0.07
C GLU A 60 -6.54 0.57 1.51
N ALA A 61 -6.52 -0.76 1.71
CA ALA A 61 -6.30 -1.33 3.03
C ALA A 61 -4.91 -0.99 3.57
N LEU A 62 -3.89 -1.09 2.72
CA LEU A 62 -2.51 -0.81 3.12
C LEU A 62 -2.33 0.65 3.53
N LEU A 63 -2.80 1.57 2.69
CA LEU A 63 -2.65 2.99 2.99
C LEU A 63 -3.50 3.40 4.19
N GLY A 64 -4.67 2.79 4.36
CA GLY A 64 -5.48 3.01 5.55
C GLY A 64 -4.77 2.56 6.81
N TYR A 65 -4.09 1.42 6.73
CA TYR A 65 -3.30 0.91 7.85
C TYR A 65 -2.20 1.89 8.24
N ILE A 66 -1.48 2.43 7.25
CA ILE A 66 -0.40 3.38 7.52
C ILE A 66 -0.95 4.71 8.05
N GLN A 67 -2.11 5.14 7.55
CA GLN A 67 -2.74 6.38 8.00
C GLN A 67 -3.12 6.37 9.48
N GLU A 68 -3.37 5.19 10.04
CA GLU A 68 -3.70 5.08 11.46
C GLU A 68 -2.52 5.40 12.37
N GLY A 69 -1.31 5.37 11.82
CA GLY A 69 -0.12 5.73 12.56
C GLY A 69 0.28 7.17 12.30
N THR A 70 1.57 7.47 12.52
CA THR A 70 2.10 8.82 12.39
C THR A 70 3.03 8.99 11.19
N HIS A 71 3.27 7.92 10.44
CA HIS A 71 4.19 7.95 9.31
C HIS A 71 3.56 8.55 8.07
N LYS A 72 4.39 9.17 7.25
CA LYS A 72 4.02 9.62 5.91
C LYS A 72 4.50 8.60 4.89
N VAL A 73 3.90 8.60 3.72
CA VAL A 73 4.20 7.62 2.67
C VAL A 73 4.89 8.31 1.50
N VAL A 74 6.00 7.74 1.06
CA VAL A 74 6.66 8.15 -0.18
C VAL A 74 6.51 6.98 -1.16
N PRO A 75 5.63 7.09 -2.16
CA PRO A 75 5.40 5.97 -3.08
C PRO A 75 6.45 5.97 -4.19
N THR A 76 7.55 5.24 -3.98
CA THR A 76 8.56 5.10 -5.03
C THR A 76 8.19 4.04 -6.05
N ASN A 77 7.30 3.12 -5.70
CA ASN A 77 6.79 2.13 -6.65
C ASN A 77 5.77 2.80 -7.59
N PRO A 78 5.93 2.62 -8.92
CA PRO A 78 5.05 3.31 -9.89
C PRO A 78 3.58 2.95 -9.78
N GLU A 79 3.26 1.70 -9.49
CA GLU A 79 1.85 1.28 -9.38
C GLU A 79 1.18 1.94 -8.18
N ILE A 80 1.90 2.02 -7.07
CA ILE A 80 1.37 2.64 -5.85
C ILE A 80 1.25 4.14 -6.05
N ALA A 81 2.28 4.76 -6.67
CA ALA A 81 2.23 6.19 -6.98
C ALA A 81 1.04 6.53 -7.87
N LYS A 82 0.78 5.69 -8.87
CA LYS A 82 -0.34 5.89 -9.78
C LYS A 82 -1.67 5.84 -9.03
N TYR A 83 -1.81 4.87 -8.14
CA TYR A 83 -3.03 4.73 -7.35
C TYR A 83 -3.24 5.95 -6.46
N MET A 84 -2.20 6.41 -5.78
CA MET A 84 -2.29 7.57 -4.91
C MET A 84 -2.59 8.85 -5.69
N ARG A 85 -2.02 8.98 -6.90
CA ARG A 85 -2.29 10.13 -7.76
C ARG A 85 -3.75 10.16 -8.21
N LYS A 86 -4.28 8.98 -8.54
CA LYS A 86 -5.67 8.83 -8.95
C LYS A 86 -6.63 9.20 -7.80
N ASN A 87 -6.20 8.98 -6.56
CA ASN A 87 -6.99 9.25 -5.36
C ASN A 87 -6.36 10.36 -4.53
N ARG A 88 -5.84 11.39 -5.19
CA ARG A 88 -5.06 12.45 -4.56
C ARG A 88 -5.73 13.10 -3.35
N ARG A 89 -7.02 13.39 -3.46
CA ARG A 89 -7.72 14.05 -2.37
C ARG A 89 -7.76 13.20 -1.09
N LYS A 90 -7.86 11.90 -1.28
CA LYS A 90 -7.95 10.98 -0.15
C LYS A 90 -6.63 10.85 0.59
N TYR A 91 -5.51 10.95 -0.13
CA TYR A 91 -4.20 10.63 0.42
C TYR A 91 -3.24 11.83 0.54
N LYS A 92 -3.72 13.03 0.25
CA LYS A 92 -2.80 14.18 0.28
C LYS A 92 -2.16 14.40 1.65
N ASP A 93 -2.88 14.12 2.72
CA ASP A 93 -2.34 14.30 4.07
C ASP A 93 -1.39 13.16 4.48
N LEU A 94 -1.36 12.09 3.71
CA LEU A 94 -0.44 10.97 3.95
C LEU A 94 0.92 11.23 3.30
N LEU A 95 0.98 12.13 2.35
CA LEU A 95 2.25 12.49 1.70
C LEU A 95 3.05 13.45 2.58
N PRO A 96 4.39 13.40 2.49
CA PRO A 96 5.22 14.38 3.18
C PRO A 96 4.89 15.80 2.72
N VAL A 97 5.11 16.76 3.62
CA VAL A 97 4.84 18.16 3.32
C VAL A 97 5.65 18.58 2.09
N GLY A 98 4.97 19.21 1.13
CA GLY A 98 5.62 19.70 -0.08
C GLY A 98 5.76 18.68 -1.20
N MET A 99 5.38 17.42 -0.99
CA MET A 99 5.45 16.42 -2.04
C MET A 99 4.19 16.42 -2.89
N ASN A 100 4.37 16.45 -4.20
CA ASN A 100 3.30 16.32 -5.18
C ASN A 100 3.51 15.07 -6.01
N ILE A 101 2.44 14.38 -6.33
CA ILE A 101 2.47 13.23 -7.21
C ILE A 101 1.48 13.37 -8.36
#